data_d135da03719fe337f436f9a0a98bf9b9
#
_entry.id   d135da03719fe337f436f9a0a98bf9b9
#
_cell.length_a   1.000
_cell.length_b   1.000
_cell.length_c   1.000
_cell.angle_alpha   90.00
_cell.angle_beta   90.00
_cell.angle_gamma   90.00
#
_symmetry.space_group_name_H-M   'P 1'
#
loop_
_entity.id
_entity.type
_entity.pdbx_description
1 polymer ?
#
loop_
_entity_poly.entity_id
_entity_poly.type
_entity_poly.pdbx_seq_one_letter_code
_entity_poly.pdbx_strand_id
1 'polypeptide(L)'
;MHAHHLLPPDASFFARPATGAYPIKKGRLAAADGVLQPSARSLARSTQNRPDDSTRPKIKVWYVLPSDGADESLDTDGTIARSIAVGLDWFRAQSGGRTLRVDTFNGDLDVGFFRLSQTDAQIASAGPYVRDEIEMEMQGASLMQANRLDVVFYGGSSTFACSGAANPFYGPAGSVGALYLKAVVAGFMPCGDNPLADSDAAPPGYWEFSWMH
;
A
#
# COMPACT_ATOMS: atom_id res chain seq x y z
N MET A 1 12.97 15.79 28.32
CA MET A 1 13.66 15.03 27.26
C MET A 1 13.53 13.56 27.61
N HIS A 2 12.54 12.85 27.04
CA HIS A 2 12.39 11.41 27.21
C HIS A 2 12.83 10.76 25.90
N ALA A 3 14.01 10.12 25.93
CA ALA A 3 14.48 9.31 24.82
C ALA A 3 13.60 8.06 24.74
N HIS A 4 12.74 7.97 23.73
CA HIS A 4 12.12 6.72 23.36
C HIS A 4 13.19 5.81 22.77
N HIS A 5 13.60 4.80 23.52
CA HIS A 5 14.34 3.67 23.00
C HIS A 5 13.47 2.95 21.97
N LEU A 6 13.70 3.25 20.69
CA LEU A 6 13.26 2.39 19.62
C LEU A 6 14.09 1.10 19.73
N LEU A 7 13.44 0.02 20.15
CA LEU A 7 14.04 -1.31 20.03
C LEU A 7 14.35 -1.56 18.56
N PRO A 8 15.54 -2.10 18.23
CA PRO A 8 15.81 -2.51 16.87
C PRO A 8 14.74 -3.55 16.46
N PRO A 9 14.24 -3.53 15.21
CA PRO A 9 13.30 -4.54 14.78
C PRO A 9 13.96 -5.90 14.96
N ASP A 10 13.33 -6.73 15.79
CA ASP A 10 13.78 -8.11 15.99
C ASP A 10 13.73 -8.82 14.64
N ALA A 11 14.89 -9.26 14.15
CA ALA A 11 15.02 -9.97 12.89
C ALA A 11 14.14 -11.26 12.83
N SER A 12 13.62 -11.70 13.98
CA SER A 12 12.68 -12.82 14.07
C SER A 12 11.32 -12.49 13.44
N PHE A 13 10.94 -11.21 13.30
CA PHE A 13 9.71 -10.80 12.64
C PHE A 13 9.72 -11.05 11.12
N PHE A 14 10.93 -11.15 10.55
CA PHE A 14 11.14 -11.42 9.12
C PHE A 14 11.68 -12.84 8.86
N ALA A 15 11.78 -13.67 9.90
CA ALA A 15 12.07 -15.07 9.71
C ALA A 15 10.90 -15.69 8.95
N ARG A 16 11.14 -16.04 7.67
CA ARG A 16 10.26 -16.87 6.86
C ARG A 16 9.77 -18.02 7.74
N PRO A 17 8.46 -18.17 8.01
CA PRO A 17 8.00 -19.34 8.73
C PRO A 17 8.46 -20.57 7.94
N ALA A 18 9.15 -21.46 8.63
CA ALA A 18 9.63 -22.70 8.05
C ALA A 18 8.48 -23.39 7.33
N THR A 19 8.66 -23.63 6.07
CA THR A 19 7.91 -24.48 5.14
C THR A 19 6.81 -25.33 5.78
N GLY A 20 5.69 -24.71 6.08
CA GLY A 20 4.41 -25.36 6.30
C GLY A 20 3.52 -24.92 5.14
N ALA A 21 3.35 -25.77 4.14
CA ALA A 21 2.44 -25.52 3.05
C ALA A 21 1.02 -25.35 3.63
N TYR A 22 0.56 -24.11 3.70
CA TYR A 22 -0.87 -23.85 3.92
C TYR A 22 -1.57 -24.24 2.61
N PRO A 23 -2.51 -25.21 2.64
CA PRO A 23 -3.23 -25.58 1.43
C PRO A 23 -4.15 -24.43 1.03
N ILE A 24 -3.72 -23.58 0.11
CA ILE A 24 -4.61 -22.65 -0.57
C ILE A 24 -5.51 -23.51 -1.44
N LYS A 25 -6.72 -23.75 -0.99
CA LYS A 25 -7.76 -24.29 -1.87
C LYS A 25 -7.99 -23.28 -2.97
N LYS A 26 -7.57 -23.60 -4.20
CA LYS A 26 -7.99 -22.92 -5.43
C LYS A 26 -9.50 -23.10 -5.59
N GLY A 27 -10.27 -22.32 -4.89
CA GLY A 27 -11.72 -22.27 -4.98
C GLY A 27 -12.11 -20.81 -5.11
N ARG A 28 -12.75 -20.47 -6.21
CA ARG A 28 -13.45 -19.20 -6.37
C ARG A 28 -14.50 -19.13 -5.26
N LEU A 29 -14.16 -18.48 -4.15
CA LEU A 29 -15.11 -18.26 -3.07
C LEU A 29 -16.16 -17.28 -3.56
N ALA A 30 -17.42 -17.71 -3.60
CA ALA A 30 -18.53 -16.82 -3.87
C ALA A 30 -18.55 -15.69 -2.83
N ALA A 31 -18.82 -14.47 -3.28
CA ALA A 31 -18.94 -13.29 -2.44
C ALA A 31 -20.08 -13.50 -1.42
N ALA A 32 -19.73 -13.91 -0.20
CA ALA A 32 -20.60 -13.78 0.95
C ALA A 32 -20.47 -12.32 1.42
N ASP A 33 -21.59 -11.62 1.54
CA ASP A 33 -21.75 -10.27 2.10
C ASP A 33 -21.80 -9.08 1.15
N GLY A 34 -21.99 -9.26 -0.15
CA GLY A 34 -22.21 -8.11 -1.06
C GLY A 34 -21.04 -7.11 -1.17
N VAL A 35 -19.87 -7.47 -0.63
CA VAL A 35 -18.64 -6.70 -0.85
C VAL A 35 -18.05 -7.14 -2.18
N LEU A 36 -18.14 -6.27 -3.17
CA LEU A 36 -17.50 -6.48 -4.47
C LEU A 36 -15.99 -6.67 -4.26
N GLN A 37 -15.45 -7.80 -4.74
CA GLN A 37 -14.01 -7.93 -4.92
C GLN A 37 -13.63 -7.06 -6.11
N PRO A 38 -12.69 -6.13 -5.95
CA PRO A 38 -12.23 -5.38 -7.10
C PRO A 38 -11.71 -6.38 -8.12
N SER A 39 -12.13 -6.21 -9.37
CA SER A 39 -11.51 -6.96 -10.46
C SER A 39 -10.06 -6.48 -10.60
N ALA A 40 -9.17 -7.35 -11.04
CA ALA A 40 -7.79 -6.96 -11.37
C ALA A 40 -7.73 -6.11 -12.65
N ARG A 41 -8.85 -5.51 -13.05
CA ARG A 41 -8.97 -4.69 -14.22
C ARG A 41 -8.37 -3.32 -13.96
N SER A 42 -7.52 -2.86 -14.84
CA SER A 42 -7.00 -1.50 -14.78
C SER A 42 -8.06 -0.51 -15.27
N LEU A 43 -8.23 0.57 -14.52
CA LEU A 43 -9.02 1.72 -14.93
C LEU A 43 -8.13 2.75 -15.64
N ALA A 44 -8.73 3.63 -16.41
CA ALA A 44 -8.04 4.81 -16.90
C ALA A 44 -7.55 5.65 -15.70
N ARG A 45 -6.33 6.17 -15.81
CA ARG A 45 -5.71 7.01 -14.77
C ARG A 45 -6.63 8.14 -14.32
N SER A 46 -6.65 8.39 -13.03
CA SER A 46 -7.38 9.50 -12.44
C SER A 46 -6.58 10.15 -11.32
N THR A 47 -6.56 11.46 -11.33
CA THR A 47 -6.07 12.30 -10.22
C THR A 47 -7.18 12.67 -9.24
N GLN A 48 -8.40 12.21 -9.49
CA GLN A 48 -9.57 12.50 -8.68
C GLN A 48 -10.06 11.24 -7.98
N ASN A 49 -10.60 11.41 -6.78
CA ASN A 49 -11.28 10.34 -6.09
C ASN A 49 -12.68 10.13 -6.69
N ARG A 50 -13.02 8.90 -7.05
CA ARG A 50 -14.26 8.51 -7.75
C ARG A 50 -14.97 7.36 -7.03
N PRO A 51 -15.38 7.51 -5.76
CA PRO A 51 -15.89 6.39 -4.98
C PRO A 51 -17.27 5.93 -5.44
N ASP A 52 -17.48 4.61 -5.50
CA ASP A 52 -18.82 4.03 -5.62
C ASP A 52 -19.65 4.22 -4.33
N ASP A 53 -18.97 4.24 -3.16
CA ASP A 53 -19.59 4.46 -1.86
C ASP A 53 -18.76 5.46 -1.04
N SER A 54 -19.32 6.59 -0.70
CA SER A 54 -18.68 7.64 0.11
C SER A 54 -19.09 7.60 1.59
N THR A 55 -19.97 6.69 2.00
CA THR A 55 -20.63 6.73 3.32
C THR A 55 -19.92 5.94 4.40
N ARG A 56 -19.09 4.99 4.05
CA ARG A 56 -18.45 4.06 4.99
C ARG A 56 -16.92 4.16 4.95
N PRO A 57 -16.24 3.89 6.09
CA PRO A 57 -14.78 3.83 6.12
C PRO A 57 -14.24 2.84 5.08
N LYS A 58 -13.15 3.23 4.42
CA LYS A 58 -12.51 2.45 3.35
C LYS A 58 -11.03 2.77 3.22
N ILE A 59 -10.35 1.95 2.46
CA ILE A 59 -8.95 2.16 2.06
C ILE A 59 -8.95 2.69 0.64
N LYS A 60 -8.33 3.85 0.43
CA LYS A 60 -8.01 4.39 -0.90
C LYS A 60 -6.60 4.01 -1.26
N VAL A 61 -6.41 3.57 -2.49
CA VAL A 61 -5.10 3.21 -3.03
C VAL A 61 -4.61 4.32 -3.96
N TRP A 62 -3.33 4.66 -3.85
CA TRP A 62 -2.67 5.68 -4.64
C TRP A 62 -1.38 5.17 -5.26
N TYR A 63 -1.14 5.55 -6.50
CA TYR A 63 0.19 5.51 -7.10
C TYR A 63 0.78 6.92 -7.07
N VAL A 64 1.87 7.08 -6.32
CA VAL A 64 2.47 8.40 -6.08
C VAL A 64 3.89 8.39 -6.61
N LEU A 65 4.24 9.42 -7.38
CA LEU A 65 5.58 9.60 -7.94
C LEU A 65 6.22 10.90 -7.42
N PRO A 66 7.53 10.93 -7.18
CA PRO A 66 8.24 12.19 -7.02
C PRO A 66 8.21 12.98 -8.34
N SER A 67 8.52 14.29 -8.29
CA SER A 67 8.43 15.17 -9.46
C SER A 67 9.29 14.71 -10.64
N ASP A 68 10.44 14.11 -10.34
CA ASP A 68 11.43 13.58 -11.29
C ASP A 68 11.31 12.03 -11.49
N GLY A 69 10.35 11.39 -10.83
CA GLY A 69 10.16 9.95 -10.91
C GLY A 69 9.68 9.47 -12.28
N ALA A 70 10.30 8.41 -12.79
CA ALA A 70 9.82 7.73 -13.98
C ALA A 70 8.46 7.08 -13.72
N ASP A 71 7.56 7.20 -14.68
CA ASP A 71 6.23 6.62 -14.60
C ASP A 71 6.22 5.22 -15.22
N GLU A 72 6.04 4.23 -14.36
CA GLU A 72 5.96 2.82 -14.74
C GLU A 72 4.52 2.36 -15.02
N SER A 73 3.55 3.28 -14.92
CA SER A 73 2.12 3.04 -15.20
C SER A 73 1.44 1.95 -14.34
N LEU A 74 1.97 1.71 -13.13
CA LEU A 74 1.52 0.62 -12.24
C LEU A 74 0.05 0.74 -11.82
N ASP A 75 -0.52 1.93 -11.89
CA ASP A 75 -1.93 2.23 -11.63
C ASP A 75 -2.84 1.83 -12.80
N THR A 76 -2.30 1.78 -14.03
CA THR A 76 -3.08 1.54 -15.24
C THR A 76 -2.78 0.21 -15.93
N ASP A 77 -1.65 -0.44 -15.62
CA ASP A 77 -1.29 -1.75 -16.17
C ASP A 77 -1.91 -2.94 -15.38
N GLY A 78 -2.58 -2.63 -14.26
CA GLY A 78 -3.22 -3.61 -13.38
C GLY A 78 -2.28 -4.19 -12.32
N THR A 79 -1.02 -3.79 -12.25
CA THR A 79 -0.06 -4.33 -11.27
C THR A 79 -0.47 -4.03 -9.84
N ILE A 80 -0.79 -2.77 -9.51
CA ILE A 80 -1.29 -2.41 -8.18
C ILE A 80 -2.62 -3.11 -7.89
N ALA A 81 -3.53 -3.18 -8.85
CA ALA A 81 -4.82 -3.83 -8.65
C ALA A 81 -4.67 -5.33 -8.32
N ARG A 82 -3.74 -6.03 -8.99
CA ARG A 82 -3.42 -7.43 -8.66
C ARG A 82 -2.81 -7.57 -7.27
N SER A 83 -1.87 -6.69 -6.90
CA SER A 83 -1.24 -6.70 -5.57
C SER A 83 -2.29 -6.53 -4.46
N ILE A 84 -3.20 -5.60 -4.61
CA ILE A 84 -4.32 -5.41 -3.66
C ILE A 84 -5.22 -6.64 -3.62
N ALA A 85 -5.58 -7.23 -4.75
CA ALA A 85 -6.44 -8.42 -4.81
C ALA A 85 -5.81 -9.62 -4.09
N VAL A 86 -4.50 -9.87 -4.30
CA VAL A 86 -3.76 -10.95 -3.62
C VAL A 86 -3.80 -10.77 -2.11
N GLY A 87 -3.54 -9.56 -1.61
CA GLY A 87 -3.60 -9.28 -0.17
C GLY A 87 -5.00 -9.44 0.41
N LEU A 88 -6.04 -8.96 -0.29
CA LEU A 88 -7.44 -9.12 0.15
C LEU A 88 -7.85 -10.60 0.21
N ASP A 89 -7.45 -11.41 -0.75
CA ASP A 89 -7.75 -12.84 -0.76
C ASP A 89 -7.04 -13.57 0.39
N TRP A 90 -5.78 -13.22 0.64
CA TRP A 90 -5.06 -13.76 1.79
C TRP A 90 -5.71 -13.33 3.11
N PHE A 91 -6.01 -12.04 3.29
CA PHE A 91 -6.66 -11.53 4.50
C PHE A 91 -8.00 -12.23 4.74
N ARG A 92 -8.79 -12.42 3.71
CA ARG A 92 -10.07 -13.15 3.79
C ARG A 92 -9.87 -14.60 4.27
N ALA A 93 -8.87 -15.29 3.73
CA ALA A 93 -8.57 -16.66 4.11
C ALA A 93 -8.14 -16.75 5.59
N GLN A 94 -7.36 -15.76 6.09
CA GLN A 94 -6.86 -15.75 7.47
C GLN A 94 -7.89 -15.26 8.49
N SER A 95 -8.82 -14.39 8.09
CA SER A 95 -9.77 -13.73 9.00
C SER A 95 -11.13 -14.44 9.14
N GLY A 96 -11.27 -15.65 8.60
CA GLY A 96 -12.53 -16.38 8.62
C GLY A 96 -13.59 -15.79 7.67
N GLY A 97 -13.17 -15.30 6.53
CA GLY A 97 -14.03 -14.78 5.45
C GLY A 97 -14.26 -13.28 5.48
N ARG A 98 -13.70 -12.56 6.46
CA ARG A 98 -13.78 -11.08 6.49
C ARG A 98 -12.91 -10.48 5.38
N THR A 99 -13.25 -9.27 4.93
CA THR A 99 -12.45 -8.54 3.95
C THR A 99 -12.27 -7.09 4.36
N LEU A 100 -11.19 -6.48 3.90
CA LEU A 100 -11.00 -5.04 4.00
C LEU A 100 -11.80 -4.35 2.88
N ARG A 101 -12.39 -3.21 3.20
CA ARG A 101 -13.10 -2.41 2.20
C ARG A 101 -12.10 -1.49 1.51
N VAL A 102 -11.94 -1.67 0.23
CA VAL A 102 -11.16 -0.77 -0.63
C VAL A 102 -12.08 0.13 -1.45
N ASP A 103 -11.56 1.26 -1.87
CA ASP A 103 -12.27 2.18 -2.74
C ASP A 103 -12.40 1.63 -4.15
N THR A 104 -13.61 1.72 -4.73
CA THR A 104 -13.91 1.22 -6.06
C THR A 104 -14.61 2.29 -6.90
N PHE A 105 -14.47 2.16 -8.21
CA PHE A 105 -15.20 2.92 -9.21
C PHE A 105 -15.75 1.95 -10.27
N ASN A 106 -17.07 1.95 -10.45
CA ASN A 106 -17.77 0.98 -11.31
C ASN A 106 -17.45 -0.49 -10.96
N GLY A 107 -17.20 -0.77 -9.67
CA GLY A 107 -16.85 -2.10 -9.18
C GLY A 107 -15.39 -2.51 -9.33
N ASP A 108 -14.55 -1.73 -10.00
CA ASP A 108 -13.11 -1.97 -10.13
C ASP A 108 -12.34 -1.16 -9.06
N LEU A 109 -11.14 -1.60 -8.68
CA LEU A 109 -10.30 -0.85 -7.74
C LEU A 109 -10.00 0.55 -8.30
N ASP A 110 -10.34 1.59 -7.55
CA ASP A 110 -10.03 2.97 -7.93
C ASP A 110 -8.65 3.37 -7.41
N VAL A 111 -7.62 3.20 -8.24
CA VAL A 111 -6.27 3.69 -7.95
C VAL A 111 -6.17 5.15 -8.36
N GLY A 112 -5.92 6.03 -7.38
CA GLY A 112 -5.62 7.43 -7.65
C GLY A 112 -4.16 7.61 -8.07
N PHE A 113 -3.89 8.61 -8.90
CA PHE A 113 -2.54 9.00 -9.29
C PHE A 113 -2.20 10.38 -8.73
N PHE A 114 -1.01 10.53 -8.16
CA PHE A 114 -0.51 11.82 -7.71
C PHE A 114 0.98 11.96 -7.98
N ARG A 115 1.40 13.13 -8.44
CA ARG A 115 2.81 13.47 -8.61
C ARG A 115 3.17 14.56 -7.62
N LEU A 116 4.15 14.27 -6.76
CA LEU A 116 4.67 15.21 -5.76
C LEU A 116 5.35 16.40 -6.45
N SER A 117 5.44 17.50 -5.74
CA SER A 117 6.21 18.68 -6.16
C SER A 117 7.71 18.50 -5.90
N GLN A 118 8.07 17.73 -4.90
CA GLN A 118 9.45 17.42 -4.50
C GLN A 118 10.05 16.30 -5.36
N THR A 119 11.37 16.37 -5.58
CA THR A 119 12.14 15.31 -6.23
C THR A 119 12.32 14.10 -5.31
N ASP A 120 12.68 12.93 -5.88
CA ASP A 120 12.97 11.75 -5.09
C ASP A 120 14.07 11.98 -4.05
N ALA A 121 15.12 12.67 -4.43
CA ALA A 121 16.21 13.01 -3.51
C ALA A 121 15.75 13.91 -2.35
N GLN A 122 14.84 14.86 -2.60
CA GLN A 122 14.28 15.71 -1.55
C GLN A 122 13.44 14.90 -0.57
N ILE A 123 12.53 14.09 -1.06
CA ILE A 123 11.69 13.20 -0.24
C ILE A 123 12.58 12.21 0.56
N ALA A 124 13.54 11.54 -0.09
CA ALA A 124 14.44 10.59 0.57
C ALA A 124 15.31 11.24 1.66
N SER A 125 15.65 12.52 1.52
CA SER A 125 16.42 13.26 2.53
C SER A 125 15.70 13.42 3.86
N ALA A 126 14.39 13.25 3.90
CA ALA A 126 13.60 13.25 5.14
C ALA A 126 13.87 12.00 6.02
N GLY A 127 14.59 10.99 5.52
CA GLY A 127 14.99 9.80 6.27
C GLY A 127 13.78 9.03 6.82
N PRO A 128 13.58 8.98 8.16
CA PRO A 128 12.45 8.27 8.75
C PRO A 128 11.09 8.92 8.48
N TYR A 129 11.06 10.14 7.97
CA TYR A 129 9.85 10.95 7.75
C TYR A 129 9.36 10.98 6.29
N VAL A 130 9.89 10.12 5.42
CA VAL A 130 9.45 10.03 4.01
C VAL A 130 7.92 9.91 3.89
N ARG A 131 7.29 9.08 4.72
CA ARG A 131 5.84 8.96 4.78
C ARG A 131 5.14 10.29 5.09
N ASP A 132 5.69 11.04 6.05
CA ASP A 132 5.10 12.31 6.49
C ASP A 132 5.20 13.38 5.41
N GLU A 133 6.30 13.42 4.65
CA GLU A 133 6.45 14.32 3.50
C GLU A 133 5.41 14.02 2.41
N ILE A 134 5.22 12.73 2.08
CA ILE A 134 4.20 12.31 1.12
C ILE A 134 2.81 12.74 1.61
N GLU A 135 2.49 12.47 2.88
CA GLU A 135 1.20 12.83 3.47
C GLU A 135 0.97 14.35 3.46
N MET A 136 1.97 15.16 3.81
CA MET A 136 1.86 16.63 3.77
C MET A 136 1.54 17.15 2.38
N GLU A 137 2.20 16.65 1.34
CA GLU A 137 1.89 17.06 -0.03
C GLU A 137 0.47 16.63 -0.47
N MET A 138 0.06 15.40 -0.11
CA MET A 138 -1.30 14.93 -0.39
C MET A 138 -2.37 15.77 0.34
N GLN A 139 -2.09 16.19 1.58
CA GLN A 139 -2.96 17.10 2.33
C GLN A 139 -3.01 18.48 1.66
N GLY A 140 -1.86 19.04 1.28
CA GLY A 140 -1.77 20.31 0.55
C GLY A 140 -2.55 20.30 -0.76
N ALA A 141 -2.60 19.15 -1.43
CA ALA A 141 -3.38 18.94 -2.64
C ALA A 141 -4.87 18.62 -2.37
N SER A 142 -5.32 18.65 -1.11
CA SER A 142 -6.70 18.35 -0.68
C SER A 142 -7.16 16.94 -1.06
N LEU A 143 -6.24 15.98 -1.13
CA LEU A 143 -6.54 14.60 -1.49
C LEU A 143 -7.02 13.78 -0.29
N MET A 144 -6.73 14.23 0.94
CA MET A 144 -7.06 13.52 2.17
C MET A 144 -8.54 13.69 2.53
N GLN A 145 -9.15 12.62 3.05
CA GLN A 145 -10.55 12.63 3.46
C GLN A 145 -10.72 11.99 4.85
N ALA A 146 -11.67 12.48 5.62
CA ALA A 146 -12.06 11.85 6.88
C ALA A 146 -12.60 10.43 6.66
N ASN A 147 -12.43 9.55 7.63
CA ASN A 147 -12.88 8.16 7.61
C ASN A 147 -12.27 7.32 6.46
N ARG A 148 -11.07 7.67 6.02
CA ARG A 148 -10.34 6.96 4.99
C ARG A 148 -8.90 6.72 5.44
N LEU A 149 -8.40 5.51 5.17
CA LEU A 149 -6.98 5.21 5.15
C LEU A 149 -6.49 5.27 3.71
N ASP A 150 -5.31 5.81 3.52
CA ASP A 150 -4.69 5.95 2.21
C ASP A 150 -3.45 5.06 2.13
N VAL A 151 -3.47 4.08 1.23
CA VAL A 151 -2.33 3.21 0.92
C VAL A 151 -1.63 3.76 -0.30
N VAL A 152 -0.37 4.12 -0.14
CA VAL A 152 0.46 4.74 -1.18
C VAL A 152 1.50 3.75 -1.68
N PHE A 153 1.47 3.47 -2.98
CA PHE A 153 2.56 2.85 -3.71
C PHE A 153 3.45 3.98 -4.25
N TYR A 154 4.51 4.30 -3.51
CA TYR A 154 5.42 5.38 -3.84
C TYR A 154 6.51 4.90 -4.78
N GLY A 155 6.54 5.39 -6.01
CA GLY A 155 7.55 5.04 -7.03
C GLY A 155 8.88 5.77 -6.85
N GLY A 156 9.26 6.03 -5.61
CA GLY A 156 10.52 6.64 -5.21
C GLY A 156 11.25 5.82 -4.17
N SER A 157 12.34 6.39 -3.67
CA SER A 157 13.31 5.73 -2.81
C SER A 157 13.18 6.10 -1.33
N SER A 158 13.78 5.28 -0.49
CA SER A 158 14.09 5.55 0.91
C SER A 158 15.35 4.76 1.27
N THR A 159 16.19 5.36 2.10
CA THR A 159 17.39 4.69 2.66
C THR A 159 17.18 4.23 4.09
N PHE A 160 16.03 4.57 4.68
CA PHE A 160 15.74 4.29 6.08
C PHE A 160 14.82 3.08 6.27
N ALA A 161 13.77 2.94 5.46
CA ALA A 161 12.79 1.86 5.57
C ALA A 161 12.21 1.51 4.20
N CYS A 162 11.55 0.34 4.10
CA CYS A 162 10.84 -0.09 2.90
C CYS A 162 9.39 0.42 2.86
N SER A 163 8.87 0.81 4.02
CA SER A 163 7.51 1.33 4.17
C SER A 163 7.38 2.19 5.42
N GLY A 164 6.34 3.00 5.47
CA GLY A 164 5.91 3.74 6.65
C GLY A 164 4.44 3.46 6.93
N ALA A 165 4.13 2.98 8.14
CA ALA A 165 2.77 2.64 8.53
C ALA A 165 1.91 3.89 8.76
N ALA A 166 0.61 3.77 8.51
CA ALA A 166 -0.37 4.75 8.94
C ALA A 166 -0.44 4.79 10.47
N ASN A 167 -0.61 6.00 11.01
CA ASN A 167 -0.77 6.20 12.45
C ASN A 167 -2.00 7.06 12.75
N PRO A 168 -3.21 6.47 12.71
CA PRO A 168 -4.46 7.21 12.80
C PRO A 168 -4.74 7.86 14.16
N PHE A 169 -3.90 7.63 15.18
CA PHE A 169 -4.14 8.14 16.54
C PHE A 169 -3.78 9.62 16.75
N TYR A 170 -3.13 10.26 15.79
CA TYR A 170 -2.60 11.62 15.94
C TYR A 170 -3.34 12.69 15.10
N GLY A 171 -4.61 12.47 14.83
CA GLY A 171 -5.48 13.43 14.13
C GLY A 171 -5.59 13.15 12.62
N PRO A 172 -5.94 14.15 11.79
CA PRO A 172 -6.05 13.96 10.34
C PRO A 172 -4.72 13.61 9.66
N ALA A 173 -3.59 13.96 10.29
CA ALA A 173 -2.28 13.47 9.91
C ALA A 173 -2.11 12.03 10.40
N GLY A 174 -1.46 11.17 9.59
CA GLY A 174 -1.16 9.79 9.96
C GLY A 174 -2.12 8.77 9.37
N SER A 175 -3.00 9.15 8.44
CA SER A 175 -3.88 8.22 7.72
C SER A 175 -3.23 7.56 6.52
N VAL A 176 -2.01 7.95 6.14
CA VAL A 176 -1.24 7.39 5.02
C VAL A 176 -0.34 6.26 5.48
N GLY A 177 -0.47 5.09 4.86
CA GLY A 177 0.55 4.05 4.85
C GLY A 177 1.26 4.06 3.49
N ALA A 178 2.60 4.12 3.46
CA ALA A 178 3.35 4.24 2.22
C ALA A 178 4.34 3.09 2.04
N LEU A 179 4.36 2.49 0.86
CA LEU A 179 5.34 1.51 0.38
C LEU A 179 6.34 2.22 -0.52
N TYR A 180 7.63 2.10 -0.25
CA TYR A 180 8.68 2.78 -1.02
C TYR A 180 9.28 1.80 -2.04
N LEU A 181 8.76 1.79 -3.26
CA LEU A 181 9.01 0.76 -4.26
C LEU A 181 10.47 0.68 -4.73
N LYS A 182 11.25 1.75 -4.54
CA LYS A 182 12.67 1.83 -4.90
C LYS A 182 13.58 1.97 -3.67
N ALA A 183 13.09 1.61 -2.49
CA ALA A 183 13.88 1.72 -1.26
C ALA A 183 15.08 0.77 -1.26
N VAL A 184 16.22 1.30 -0.80
CA VAL A 184 17.46 0.55 -0.58
C VAL A 184 17.92 0.83 0.84
N VAL A 185 17.65 -0.09 1.75
CA VAL A 185 17.99 0.02 3.17
C VAL A 185 19.28 -0.72 3.46
N ALA A 186 20.26 -0.03 4.06
CA ALA A 186 21.55 -0.62 4.36
C ALA A 186 21.41 -1.84 5.29
N GLY A 187 22.05 -2.95 4.93
CA GLY A 187 22.00 -4.21 5.69
C GLY A 187 20.77 -5.08 5.42
N PHE A 188 19.87 -4.66 4.55
CA PHE A 188 18.73 -5.44 4.08
C PHE A 188 18.83 -5.65 2.57
N MET A 189 18.14 -6.68 2.05
CA MET A 189 17.93 -6.77 0.61
C MET A 189 17.20 -5.49 0.15
N PRO A 190 17.54 -4.94 -1.03
CA PRO A 190 16.79 -3.83 -1.59
C PRO A 190 15.30 -4.18 -1.65
N CYS A 191 14.46 -3.37 -1.03
CA CYS A 191 13.02 -3.63 -1.00
C CYS A 191 12.45 -3.60 -2.42
N GLY A 192 13.02 -2.74 -3.29
CA GLY A 192 12.65 -2.63 -4.69
C GLY A 192 12.91 -3.90 -5.53
N ASP A 193 13.71 -4.83 -5.04
CA ASP A 193 13.94 -6.13 -5.72
C ASP A 193 12.76 -7.11 -5.53
N ASN A 194 11.83 -6.80 -4.63
CA ASN A 194 10.63 -7.62 -4.46
C ASN A 194 9.64 -7.34 -5.59
N PRO A 195 9.14 -8.38 -6.28
CA PRO A 195 8.13 -8.16 -7.31
C PRO A 195 6.79 -7.71 -6.69
N LEU A 196 6.12 -6.78 -7.38
CA LEU A 196 4.73 -6.45 -7.08
C LEU A 196 3.81 -7.51 -7.70
N ALA A 197 2.71 -7.78 -7.01
CA ALA A 197 1.67 -8.68 -7.50
C ALA A 197 2.20 -10.08 -7.82
N ASP A 198 3.10 -10.61 -7.00
CA ASP A 198 3.57 -11.98 -7.12
C ASP A 198 2.44 -12.94 -6.71
N SER A 199 1.55 -13.20 -7.67
CA SER A 199 0.40 -14.08 -7.49
C SER A 199 0.78 -15.56 -7.43
N ASP A 200 1.99 -15.89 -7.86
CA ASP A 200 2.47 -17.27 -7.87
C ASP A 200 3.17 -17.63 -6.56
N ALA A 201 3.57 -16.62 -5.78
CA ALA A 201 4.05 -16.84 -4.43
C ALA A 201 2.86 -17.09 -3.48
N ALA A 202 2.84 -18.23 -2.85
CA ALA A 202 2.01 -18.48 -1.69
C ALA A 202 2.95 -18.57 -0.47
N PRO A 203 2.83 -17.75 0.50
CA PRO A 203 1.91 -16.65 0.82
C PRO A 203 2.15 -15.37 0.00
N PRO A 204 1.35 -14.30 0.20
CA PRO A 204 1.51 -13.06 -0.50
C PRO A 204 2.95 -12.53 -0.39
N GLY A 205 3.41 -11.84 -1.43
CA GLY A 205 4.75 -11.28 -1.49
C GLY A 205 4.99 -10.20 -0.44
N TYR A 206 6.19 -9.63 -0.46
CA TYR A 206 6.61 -8.61 0.51
C TYR A 206 5.67 -7.39 0.49
N TRP A 207 5.32 -6.89 -0.69
CA TRP A 207 4.49 -5.68 -0.82
C TRP A 207 3.04 -5.93 -0.42
N GLU A 208 2.50 -7.10 -0.77
CA GLU A 208 1.14 -7.49 -0.41
C GLU A 208 0.99 -7.58 1.11
N PHE A 209 1.98 -8.13 1.79
CA PHE A 209 1.98 -8.19 3.26
C PHE A 209 2.15 -6.79 3.87
N SER A 210 3.02 -5.96 3.30
CA SER A 210 3.35 -4.64 3.85
C SER A 210 2.16 -3.66 3.78
N TRP A 211 1.36 -3.68 2.72
CA TRP A 211 0.23 -2.76 2.65
C TRP A 211 -0.92 -3.15 3.59
N MET A 212 -1.02 -4.41 3.98
CA MET A 212 -2.03 -4.89 4.94
C MET A 212 -1.66 -4.60 6.40
N HIS A 213 -0.37 -4.40 6.68
CA HIS A 213 0.16 -4.16 8.02
C HIS A 213 0.05 -2.70 8.43
#